data_2da12edfb465736d4d4e159251b48d59
#
_entry.id   2da12edfb465736d4d4e159251b48d59
#
_cell.length_a   1.000
_cell.length_b   1.000
_cell.length_c   1.000
_cell.angle_alpha   90.00
_cell.angle_beta   90.00
_cell.angle_gamma   90.00
#
_symmetry.space_group_name_H-M   'P 1'
#
loop_
_entity.id
_entity.type
_entity.pdbx_description
1 polymer ?
#
loop_
_entity_poly.entity_id
_entity_poly.type
_entity_poly.pdbx_seq_one_letter_code
_entity_poly.pdbx_strand_id
1 'polypeptide(L)'
;MPLDAVCLQAVVAELSPLVVGSRIEKIQQPARDQVVLLLRGSRRLLLSAGGGQPRLHLTELLRDNPAQPPMFCMLLRKYLSGGIIEKIEQIPLERVVNIHISAADELGERRRFSLILEAFPRRANLILADKDGRILDCLRRIDFEMNPDRQVLPGLFYRFPAAPDKVDPFTVEREMFSRLAAVAGEDMPADKWLVDTFNGISPLVAREIAFRACGAVDAPAPRTAETLWAAFSVWRDTVNANNFTPVMLKRSGAPMDFTYLPVCQYGSAAAAEEYGSFSTLLDNFYAKREQADRVKQKGQDLLKTANNAAARLRRKITMQEKELLDSKDRDKWRIYGELITANLYRMERGMSRLTAQNYYDPACKDIAIPLDVRLSPQENAAKYFKKYTKAKTAEKYLTEQLTRAGAELEYLESVLQELAQAESEQDFNDIRAELTDGGYLRAKGGKKQPFQRPSKPREFRSSAGLPIFVGRSNRQNDRLTTRMAEKWDLWFHTQKIHGSHVILSTGGGRPDAQSIAEAASLAAYFSQAQSSTKVPVDFTQVKFVKKPAAAKPGMVVYTNYQTVLADPNEELVKHLLVK
;
A
#
# COMPACT_ATOMS: atom_id res chain seq x y z
N MET A 1 23.28 2.17 3.65
CA MET A 1 22.16 1.69 4.47
C MET A 1 22.51 1.97 5.91
N PRO A 2 21.67 2.67 6.68
CA PRO A 2 22.05 3.18 8.00
C PRO A 2 22.43 2.08 9.01
N LEU A 3 21.69 0.96 9.05
CA LEU A 3 21.99 -0.13 9.98
C LEU A 3 22.99 -1.11 9.36
N ASP A 4 24.27 -0.83 9.52
CA ASP A 4 25.35 -1.74 9.16
C ASP A 4 25.64 -2.75 10.30
N ALA A 5 26.62 -3.63 10.10
CA ALA A 5 26.91 -4.69 11.08
C ALA A 5 27.40 -4.12 12.42
N VAL A 6 28.23 -3.10 12.39
CA VAL A 6 28.76 -2.48 13.64
C VAL A 6 27.69 -1.64 14.33
N CYS A 7 26.86 -0.92 13.57
CA CYS A 7 25.71 -0.22 14.15
C CYS A 7 24.73 -1.21 14.82
N LEU A 8 24.54 -2.39 14.21
CA LEU A 8 23.73 -3.45 14.82
C LEU A 8 24.40 -4.02 16.09
N GLN A 9 25.74 -4.13 16.13
CA GLN A 9 26.50 -4.48 17.34
C GLN A 9 26.23 -3.47 18.45
N ALA A 10 26.28 -2.18 18.15
CA ALA A 10 25.99 -1.12 19.11
C ALA A 10 24.55 -1.23 19.68
N VAL A 11 23.58 -1.51 18.83
CA VAL A 11 22.19 -1.75 19.25
C VAL A 11 22.09 -3.00 20.14
N VAL A 12 22.74 -4.10 19.79
CA VAL A 12 22.73 -5.34 20.58
C VAL A 12 23.41 -5.14 21.92
N ALA A 13 24.53 -4.38 21.98
CA ALA A 13 25.20 -4.02 23.21
C ALA A 13 24.30 -3.21 24.17
N GLU A 14 23.52 -2.24 23.62
CA GLU A 14 22.50 -1.49 24.39
C GLU A 14 21.39 -2.40 24.89
N LEU A 15 20.87 -3.29 24.04
CA LEU A 15 19.72 -4.13 24.35
C LEU A 15 20.02 -5.23 25.35
N SER A 16 21.20 -5.84 25.27
CA SER A 16 21.57 -7.02 26.06
C SER A 16 21.27 -6.86 27.56
N PRO A 17 21.75 -5.83 28.27
CA PRO A 17 21.49 -5.64 29.70
C PRO A 17 20.00 -5.32 29.99
N LEU A 18 19.24 -4.87 29.00
CA LEU A 18 17.85 -4.45 29.19
C LEU A 18 16.85 -5.59 28.95
N VAL A 19 17.19 -6.57 28.08
CA VAL A 19 16.24 -7.62 27.66
C VAL A 19 16.60 -9.00 28.16
N VAL A 20 17.88 -9.31 28.43
CA VAL A 20 18.30 -10.60 28.98
C VAL A 20 17.68 -10.79 30.37
N GLY A 21 17.19 -11.99 30.65
CA GLY A 21 16.44 -12.31 31.86
C GLY A 21 14.96 -11.88 31.85
N SER A 22 14.54 -11.10 30.86
CA SER A 22 13.15 -10.64 30.78
C SER A 22 12.23 -11.74 30.29
N ARG A 23 11.03 -11.82 30.90
CA ARG A 23 9.95 -12.72 30.49
C ARG A 23 9.12 -12.10 29.36
N ILE A 24 8.78 -12.88 28.34
CA ILE A 24 7.89 -12.49 27.24
C ILE A 24 6.44 -12.64 27.72
N GLU A 25 5.75 -11.52 27.92
CA GLU A 25 4.35 -11.52 28.38
C GLU A 25 3.36 -11.65 27.22
N LYS A 26 3.68 -11.00 26.09
CA LYS A 26 2.79 -10.99 24.92
C LYS A 26 3.58 -10.85 23.63
N ILE A 27 3.09 -11.50 22.58
CA ILE A 27 3.67 -11.41 21.23
C ILE A 27 2.62 -10.81 20.30
N GLN A 28 3.03 -9.79 19.55
CA GLN A 28 2.20 -9.05 18.62
C GLN A 28 2.88 -9.00 17.26
N GLN A 29 2.09 -8.95 16.18
CA GLN A 29 2.56 -8.77 14.81
C GLN A 29 1.72 -7.68 14.15
N PRO A 30 2.06 -6.38 14.37
CA PRO A 30 1.28 -5.25 13.89
C PRO A 30 1.31 -5.11 12.36
N ALA A 31 2.39 -5.53 11.72
CA ALA A 31 2.53 -5.55 10.27
C ALA A 31 3.05 -6.92 9.82
N ARG A 32 2.95 -7.20 8.52
CA ARG A 32 3.35 -8.50 7.94
C ARG A 32 4.80 -8.87 8.28
N ASP A 33 5.65 -7.88 8.40
CA ASP A 33 7.11 -7.99 8.54
C ASP A 33 7.64 -7.44 9.88
N GLN A 34 6.76 -7.17 10.85
CA GLN A 34 7.13 -6.65 12.16
C GLN A 34 6.55 -7.50 13.28
N VAL A 35 7.40 -7.91 14.21
CA VAL A 35 7.03 -8.61 15.45
C VAL A 35 7.44 -7.76 16.64
N VAL A 36 6.56 -7.64 17.64
CA VAL A 36 6.82 -6.97 18.91
C VAL A 36 6.69 -7.96 20.05
N LEU A 37 7.77 -8.14 20.80
CA LEU A 37 7.75 -8.90 22.05
C LEU A 37 7.52 -7.90 23.20
N LEU A 38 6.40 -8.05 23.89
CA LEU A 38 6.13 -7.31 25.13
C LEU A 38 6.82 -8.08 26.25
N LEU A 39 7.77 -7.43 26.88
CA LEU A 39 8.58 -7.98 27.97
C LEU A 39 8.04 -7.49 29.31
N ARG A 40 8.32 -8.22 30.38
CA ARG A 40 8.02 -7.81 31.74
C ARG A 40 8.61 -6.42 32.04
N GLY A 41 7.83 -5.56 32.67
CA GLY A 41 8.23 -4.16 32.89
C GLY A 41 7.85 -3.23 31.74
N SER A 42 6.86 -3.61 30.93
CA SER A 42 6.27 -2.79 29.85
C SER A 42 7.22 -2.44 28.70
N ARG A 43 8.38 -3.09 28.62
CA ARG A 43 9.32 -2.90 27.50
C ARG A 43 8.80 -3.60 26.25
N ARG A 44 8.98 -2.97 25.09
CA ARG A 44 8.55 -3.51 23.79
C ARG A 44 9.76 -3.68 22.89
N LEU A 45 10.16 -4.93 22.65
CA LEU A 45 11.23 -5.25 21.72
C LEU A 45 10.63 -5.43 20.32
N LEU A 46 10.94 -4.51 19.41
CA LEU A 46 10.54 -4.56 18.02
C LEU A 46 11.60 -5.31 17.20
N LEU A 47 11.14 -6.28 16.41
CA LEU A 47 11.91 -6.94 15.36
C LEU A 47 11.21 -6.64 14.02
N SER A 48 11.89 -5.95 13.13
CA SER A 48 11.40 -5.62 11.79
C SER A 48 12.26 -6.33 10.75
N ALA A 49 11.61 -7.14 9.91
CA ALA A 49 12.20 -7.77 8.72
C ALA A 49 11.66 -7.14 7.43
N GLY A 50 11.21 -5.88 7.47
CA GLY A 50 10.74 -5.13 6.32
C GLY A 50 11.83 -4.88 5.29
N GLY A 51 11.52 -5.09 4.00
CA GLY A 51 12.47 -5.13 2.90
C GLY A 51 13.31 -3.86 2.66
N GLY A 52 12.99 -2.75 3.31
CA GLY A 52 13.78 -1.51 3.25
C GLY A 52 14.28 -1.02 4.60
N GLN A 53 13.80 -1.61 5.71
CA GLN A 53 13.98 -1.08 7.06
C GLN A 53 14.16 -2.18 8.12
N PRO A 54 15.02 -3.21 7.87
CA PRO A 54 15.24 -4.25 8.86
C PRO A 54 15.97 -3.67 10.07
N ARG A 55 15.49 -4.01 11.30
CA ARG A 55 16.03 -3.49 12.55
C ARG A 55 15.52 -4.23 13.78
N LEU A 56 16.21 -4.01 14.86
CA LEU A 56 15.90 -4.50 16.20
C LEU A 56 16.14 -3.35 17.19
N HIS A 57 15.16 -3.03 18.06
CA HIS A 57 15.33 -2.04 19.13
C HIS A 57 14.14 -2.06 20.10
N LEU A 58 14.30 -1.44 21.27
CA LEU A 58 13.17 -1.15 22.14
C LEU A 58 12.36 0.02 21.56
N THR A 59 11.03 -0.10 21.52
CA THR A 59 10.15 0.92 20.96
C THR A 59 9.13 1.41 21.97
N GLU A 60 8.92 2.72 22.00
CA GLU A 60 7.83 3.33 22.76
C GLU A 60 6.59 3.53 21.89
N LEU A 61 6.72 3.41 20.57
CA LEU A 61 5.63 3.63 19.64
C LEU A 61 4.58 2.52 19.74
N LEU A 62 3.34 2.92 19.95
CA LEU A 62 2.20 2.03 19.90
C LEU A 62 1.81 1.75 18.45
N ARG A 63 1.54 0.48 18.15
CA ARG A 63 1.14 0.03 16.81
C ARG A 63 -0.16 -0.75 16.89
N ASP A 64 -1.08 -0.45 15.97
CA ASP A 64 -2.34 -1.19 15.85
C ASP A 64 -2.08 -2.61 15.36
N ASN A 65 -2.71 -3.57 16.03
CA ASN A 65 -2.64 -4.96 15.62
C ASN A 65 -3.80 -5.33 14.69
N PRO A 66 -3.61 -6.23 13.72
CA PRO A 66 -4.71 -6.75 12.94
C PRO A 66 -5.72 -7.49 13.82
N ALA A 67 -7.00 -7.49 13.41
CA ALA A 67 -8.08 -8.15 14.16
C ALA A 67 -7.83 -9.66 14.31
N GLN A 68 -7.24 -10.29 13.29
CA GLN A 68 -6.80 -11.69 13.33
C GLN A 68 -5.27 -11.72 13.25
N PRO A 69 -4.60 -12.32 14.24
CA PRO A 69 -3.15 -12.45 14.22
C PRO A 69 -2.70 -13.31 13.02
N PRO A 70 -1.61 -12.95 12.33
CA PRO A 70 -1.01 -13.80 11.30
C PRO A 70 -0.55 -15.16 11.85
N MET A 71 -0.46 -16.15 10.97
CA MET A 71 -0.06 -17.53 11.34
C MET A 71 1.30 -17.56 12.06
N PHE A 72 2.29 -16.82 11.57
CA PHE A 72 3.60 -16.73 12.22
C PHE A 72 3.50 -16.18 13.65
N CYS A 73 2.65 -15.17 13.90
CA CYS A 73 2.40 -14.65 15.24
C CYS A 73 1.79 -15.73 16.16
N MET A 74 0.87 -16.53 15.64
CA MET A 74 0.24 -17.63 16.41
C MET A 74 1.28 -18.70 16.76
N LEU A 75 2.16 -19.01 15.83
CA LEU A 75 3.25 -19.97 16.06
C LEU A 75 4.25 -19.43 17.10
N LEU A 76 4.67 -18.17 16.98
CA LEU A 76 5.53 -17.55 18.00
C LEU A 76 4.86 -17.59 19.39
N ARG A 77 3.56 -17.33 19.47
CA ARG A 77 2.81 -17.43 20.73
C ARG A 77 2.80 -18.84 21.31
N LYS A 78 2.64 -19.85 20.46
CA LYS A 78 2.65 -21.25 20.87
C LYS A 78 3.97 -21.63 21.53
N TYR A 79 5.09 -21.23 20.95
CA TYR A 79 6.42 -21.67 21.40
C TYR A 79 7.10 -20.73 22.40
N LEU A 80 6.83 -19.42 22.34
CA LEU A 80 7.62 -18.43 23.07
C LEU A 80 6.85 -17.66 24.15
N SER A 81 5.51 -17.82 24.26
CA SER A 81 4.74 -17.13 25.33
C SER A 81 5.17 -17.58 26.71
N GLY A 82 5.45 -16.61 27.60
CA GLY A 82 5.94 -16.89 28.95
C GLY A 82 7.41 -17.28 29.03
N GLY A 83 8.09 -17.38 27.88
CA GLY A 83 9.53 -17.69 27.81
C GLY A 83 10.41 -16.56 28.34
N ILE A 84 11.63 -16.91 28.69
CA ILE A 84 12.67 -16.00 29.20
C ILE A 84 13.75 -15.86 28.13
N ILE A 85 14.17 -14.63 27.84
CA ILE A 85 15.31 -14.35 26.97
C ILE A 85 16.58 -14.67 27.74
N GLU A 86 17.29 -15.73 27.33
CA GLU A 86 18.53 -16.16 27.97
C GLU A 86 19.73 -15.37 27.44
N LYS A 87 19.75 -15.06 26.15
CA LYS A 87 20.87 -14.38 25.48
C LYS A 87 20.38 -13.65 24.24
N ILE A 88 21.02 -12.55 23.91
CA ILE A 88 20.94 -11.91 22.62
C ILE A 88 22.36 -11.75 22.09
N GLU A 89 22.63 -12.22 20.87
CA GLU A 89 23.93 -12.17 20.25
C GLU A 89 23.85 -11.90 18.76
N GLN A 90 24.84 -11.19 18.26
CA GLN A 90 25.03 -10.96 16.84
C GLN A 90 26.14 -11.89 16.33
N ILE A 91 25.98 -12.38 15.10
CA ILE A 91 27.10 -13.03 14.41
C ILE A 91 28.12 -11.94 14.07
N PRO A 92 29.40 -12.12 14.47
CA PRO A 92 30.43 -11.10 14.27
C PRO A 92 30.48 -10.56 12.85
N LEU A 93 30.47 -9.23 12.70
CA LEU A 93 30.52 -8.50 11.43
C LEU A 93 29.37 -8.81 10.46
N GLU A 94 28.37 -9.56 10.88
CA GLU A 94 27.20 -9.90 10.08
C GLU A 94 25.93 -9.21 10.61
N ARG A 95 24.94 -9.05 9.75
CA ARG A 95 23.64 -8.49 10.12
C ARG A 95 22.64 -9.57 10.50
N VAL A 96 23.08 -10.48 11.36
CA VAL A 96 22.28 -11.58 11.89
C VAL A 96 22.32 -11.51 13.42
N VAL A 97 21.13 -11.44 14.03
CA VAL A 97 20.97 -11.44 15.49
C VAL A 97 20.17 -12.67 15.89
N ASN A 98 20.69 -13.41 16.87
CA ASN A 98 20.03 -14.55 17.48
C ASN A 98 19.56 -14.20 18.89
N ILE A 99 18.29 -14.42 19.19
CA ILE A 99 17.69 -14.28 20.51
C ILE A 99 17.38 -15.68 21.02
N HIS A 100 18.14 -16.13 22.01
CA HIS A 100 17.94 -17.41 22.66
C HIS A 100 16.86 -17.28 23.73
N ILE A 101 15.83 -18.11 23.64
CA ILE A 101 14.66 -18.05 24.51
C ILE A 101 14.41 -19.43 25.10
N SER A 102 14.27 -19.50 26.42
CA SER A 102 13.85 -20.68 27.14
C SER A 102 12.36 -20.55 27.48
N ALA A 103 11.54 -21.47 26.99
CA ALA A 103 10.11 -21.48 27.24
C ALA A 103 9.62 -22.88 27.66
N ALA A 104 8.60 -22.94 28.49
CA ALA A 104 7.96 -24.18 28.85
C ALA A 104 7.01 -24.64 27.72
N ASP A 105 7.06 -25.91 27.37
CA ASP A 105 6.08 -26.53 26.47
C ASP A 105 4.75 -26.85 27.20
N GLU A 106 3.83 -27.48 26.47
CA GLU A 106 2.51 -27.86 27.00
C GLU A 106 2.58 -28.86 28.18
N LEU A 107 3.70 -29.56 28.33
CA LEU A 107 3.97 -30.53 29.43
C LEU A 107 4.74 -29.86 30.59
N GLY A 108 5.10 -28.58 30.47
CA GLY A 108 5.88 -27.87 31.48
C GLY A 108 7.40 -28.07 31.35
N GLU A 109 7.89 -28.82 30.36
CA GLU A 109 9.32 -29.00 30.13
C GLU A 109 9.93 -27.75 29.47
N ARG A 110 11.07 -27.31 29.98
CA ARG A 110 11.79 -26.18 29.41
C ARG A 110 12.51 -26.58 28.13
N ARG A 111 12.20 -25.89 27.05
CA ARG A 111 12.85 -26.03 25.75
C ARG A 111 13.48 -24.71 25.33
N ARG A 112 14.61 -24.82 24.62
CA ARG A 112 15.30 -23.67 24.06
C ARG A 112 14.90 -23.47 22.61
N PHE A 113 14.73 -22.19 22.26
CA PHE A 113 14.40 -21.74 20.91
C PHE A 113 15.34 -20.60 20.53
N SER A 114 15.58 -20.48 19.23
CA SER A 114 16.32 -19.39 18.63
C SER A 114 15.39 -18.57 17.74
N LEU A 115 15.19 -17.29 18.09
CA LEU A 115 14.50 -16.34 17.23
C LEU A 115 15.55 -15.51 16.52
N ILE A 116 15.74 -15.76 15.22
CA ILE A 116 16.83 -15.25 14.41
C ILE A 116 16.30 -14.14 13.51
N LEU A 117 16.88 -12.94 13.63
CA LEU A 117 16.65 -11.83 12.72
C LEU A 117 17.80 -11.71 11.73
N GLU A 118 17.52 -11.88 10.46
CA GLU A 118 18.41 -11.53 9.35
C GLU A 118 18.07 -10.11 8.86
N ALA A 119 18.94 -9.14 9.15
CA ALA A 119 18.70 -7.73 8.84
C ALA A 119 19.35 -7.31 7.51
N PHE A 120 19.24 -8.13 6.47
CA PHE A 120 19.75 -7.81 5.14
C PHE A 120 18.73 -7.01 4.33
N PRO A 121 19.13 -5.92 3.60
CA PRO A 121 18.23 -5.22 2.69
C PRO A 121 17.61 -6.19 1.67
N ARG A 122 16.33 -6.02 1.38
CA ARG A 122 15.55 -6.84 0.43
C ARG A 122 15.42 -8.33 0.78
N ARG A 123 16.29 -8.89 1.62
CA ARG A 123 16.32 -10.32 2.02
C ARG A 123 16.11 -10.51 3.51
N ALA A 124 15.66 -9.47 4.23
CA ALA A 124 15.40 -9.57 5.66
C ALA A 124 14.38 -10.66 5.98
N ASN A 125 14.63 -11.38 7.08
CA ASN A 125 13.76 -12.46 7.53
C ASN A 125 13.74 -12.55 9.07
N LEU A 126 12.71 -13.16 9.61
CA LEU A 126 12.62 -13.55 11.01
C LEU A 126 12.29 -15.03 11.06
N ILE A 127 13.13 -15.81 11.72
CA ILE A 127 13.11 -17.27 11.67
C ILE A 127 13.03 -17.78 13.09
N LEU A 128 12.14 -18.73 13.36
CA LEU A 128 12.11 -19.47 14.62
C LEU A 128 12.70 -20.85 14.40
N ALA A 129 13.72 -21.20 15.16
CA ALA A 129 14.33 -22.51 15.18
C ALA A 129 14.29 -23.15 16.59
N ASP A 130 14.34 -24.46 16.65
CA ASP A 130 14.47 -25.21 17.89
C ASP A 130 15.94 -25.27 18.38
N LYS A 131 16.17 -26.00 19.47
CA LYS A 131 17.49 -26.17 20.10
C LYS A 131 18.53 -26.81 19.18
N ASP A 132 18.09 -27.59 18.20
CA ASP A 132 18.96 -28.33 17.26
C ASP A 132 19.18 -27.51 15.97
N GLY A 133 18.61 -26.31 15.88
CA GLY A 133 18.70 -25.43 14.71
C GLY A 133 17.70 -25.78 13.61
N ARG A 134 16.71 -26.66 13.87
CA ARG A 134 15.66 -26.97 12.90
C ARG A 134 14.64 -25.83 12.83
N ILE A 135 14.37 -25.33 11.66
CA ILE A 135 13.42 -24.23 11.42
C ILE A 135 12.01 -24.71 11.71
N LEU A 136 11.34 -24.06 12.66
CA LEU A 136 9.92 -24.30 12.96
C LEU A 136 9.01 -23.51 12.02
N ASP A 137 9.33 -22.24 11.77
CA ASP A 137 8.75 -21.41 10.71
C ASP A 137 9.54 -20.11 10.52
N CYS A 138 9.17 -19.33 9.49
CA CYS A 138 9.81 -18.07 9.16
C CYS A 138 8.83 -17.08 8.51
N LEU A 139 9.10 -15.78 8.60
CA LEU A 139 8.27 -14.75 7.95
C LEU A 139 8.29 -14.87 6.43
N ARG A 140 9.45 -15.15 5.87
CA ARG A 140 9.66 -15.31 4.43
C ARG A 140 10.23 -16.69 4.16
N ARG A 141 9.45 -17.52 3.50
CA ARG A 141 9.91 -18.83 3.02
C ARG A 141 10.74 -18.63 1.75
N ILE A 142 11.92 -19.23 1.73
CA ILE A 142 12.86 -19.19 0.60
C ILE A 142 13.03 -20.63 0.14
N ASP A 143 12.50 -20.95 -1.01
CA ASP A 143 12.60 -22.25 -1.65
C ASP A 143 13.78 -22.33 -2.62
N PHE A 144 13.94 -23.48 -3.27
CA PHE A 144 15.00 -23.74 -4.22
C PHE A 144 14.94 -22.83 -5.45
N GLU A 145 13.74 -22.45 -5.92
CA GLU A 145 13.56 -21.57 -7.07
C GLU A 145 14.00 -20.15 -6.74
N MET A 146 13.78 -19.71 -5.52
CA MET A 146 14.17 -18.36 -5.05
C MET A 146 15.66 -18.26 -4.72
N ASN A 147 16.25 -19.32 -4.17
CA ASN A 147 17.68 -19.40 -3.85
C ASN A 147 18.14 -20.87 -3.83
N PRO A 148 18.81 -21.34 -4.87
CA PRO A 148 19.29 -22.72 -4.95
C PRO A 148 20.36 -23.06 -3.92
N ASP A 149 21.14 -22.09 -3.43
CA ASP A 149 22.24 -22.33 -2.51
C ASP A 149 21.79 -22.41 -1.05
N ARG A 150 20.72 -21.65 -0.69
CA ARG A 150 20.27 -21.55 0.68
C ARG A 150 18.75 -21.42 0.78
N GLN A 151 18.10 -22.50 1.17
CA GLN A 151 16.66 -22.51 1.43
C GLN A 151 16.38 -22.18 2.90
N VAL A 152 15.23 -21.51 3.17
CA VAL A 152 14.72 -21.21 4.51
C VAL A 152 13.27 -21.66 4.54
N LEU A 153 13.06 -22.92 4.95
CA LEU A 153 11.75 -23.57 4.98
C LEU A 153 11.56 -24.32 6.31
N PRO A 154 10.31 -24.44 6.81
CA PRO A 154 10.02 -25.27 7.97
C PRO A 154 10.52 -26.70 7.77
N GLY A 155 11.15 -27.24 8.80
CA GLY A 155 11.69 -28.61 8.81
C GLY A 155 13.15 -28.73 8.38
N LEU A 156 13.71 -27.76 7.67
CA LEU A 156 15.14 -27.71 7.34
C LEU A 156 15.96 -27.17 8.52
N PHE A 157 17.26 -27.46 8.51
CA PHE A 157 18.20 -26.85 9.46
C PHE A 157 18.59 -25.44 9.01
N TYR A 158 18.63 -24.52 9.96
CA TYR A 158 19.09 -23.17 9.68
C TYR A 158 20.58 -23.18 9.33
N ARG A 159 20.90 -22.52 8.22
CA ARG A 159 22.29 -22.27 7.80
C ARG A 159 22.51 -20.77 7.76
N PHE A 160 23.66 -20.31 8.25
CA PHE A 160 24.03 -18.92 8.14
C PHE A 160 24.20 -18.52 6.67
N PRO A 161 23.91 -17.25 6.32
CA PRO A 161 24.30 -16.70 5.02
C PRO A 161 25.82 -16.85 4.84
N ALA A 162 26.25 -17.06 3.59
CA ALA A 162 27.68 -17.09 3.29
C ALA A 162 28.32 -15.74 3.65
N ALA A 163 29.40 -15.78 4.40
CA ALA A 163 30.18 -14.58 4.71
C ALA A 163 30.81 -14.02 3.41
N PRO A 164 30.88 -12.69 3.26
CA PRO A 164 31.58 -12.09 2.14
C PRO A 164 33.08 -12.44 2.22
N ASP A 165 33.72 -12.60 1.05
CA ASP A 165 35.16 -12.81 0.94
C ASP A 165 35.91 -11.49 1.15
N LYS A 166 35.99 -11.07 2.43
CA LYS A 166 36.62 -9.82 2.87
C LYS A 166 37.46 -10.06 4.13
N VAL A 167 38.46 -9.21 4.30
CA VAL A 167 39.36 -9.27 5.47
C VAL A 167 38.62 -8.86 6.75
N ASP A 168 38.88 -9.57 7.84
CA ASP A 168 38.39 -9.16 9.15
C ASP A 168 39.19 -7.94 9.63
N PRO A 169 38.56 -6.78 9.88
CA PRO A 169 39.23 -5.55 10.28
C PRO A 169 39.87 -5.65 11.68
N PHE A 170 39.44 -6.61 12.52
CA PHE A 170 39.94 -6.75 13.89
C PHE A 170 41.17 -7.63 14.01
N THR A 171 41.45 -8.46 12.99
CA THR A 171 42.63 -9.35 12.98
C THR A 171 43.76 -8.81 12.11
N VAL A 172 43.52 -7.77 11.30
CA VAL A 172 44.53 -7.21 10.41
C VAL A 172 45.57 -6.41 11.17
N GLU A 173 46.87 -6.67 10.88
CA GLU A 173 47.98 -5.92 11.41
C GLU A 173 48.47 -4.83 10.43
N ARG A 174 49.27 -3.86 10.92
CA ARG A 174 49.70 -2.69 10.13
C ARG A 174 50.44 -3.08 8.85
N GLU A 175 51.33 -4.05 8.90
CA GLU A 175 52.07 -4.49 7.72
C GLU A 175 51.15 -5.11 6.67
N MET A 176 50.15 -5.92 7.09
CA MET A 176 49.17 -6.50 6.20
C MET A 176 48.28 -5.43 5.60
N PHE A 177 47.81 -4.46 6.38
CA PHE A 177 47.02 -3.33 5.92
C PHE A 177 47.76 -2.52 4.84
N SER A 178 49.04 -2.18 5.09
CA SER A 178 49.90 -1.45 4.15
C SER A 178 50.12 -2.23 2.85
N ARG A 179 50.31 -3.56 2.94
CA ARG A 179 50.40 -4.43 1.74
C ARG A 179 49.11 -4.44 0.94
N LEU A 180 47.95 -4.59 1.59
CA LEU A 180 46.67 -4.56 0.95
C LEU A 180 46.41 -3.21 0.23
N ALA A 181 46.80 -2.09 0.89
CA ALA A 181 46.69 -0.77 0.29
C ALA A 181 47.64 -0.59 -0.92
N ALA A 182 48.86 -1.12 -0.84
CA ALA A 182 49.85 -1.02 -1.91
C ALA A 182 49.46 -1.81 -3.19
N VAL A 183 48.69 -2.90 -3.03
CA VAL A 183 48.19 -3.72 -4.17
C VAL A 183 46.92 -3.11 -4.79
N ALA A 184 46.30 -2.14 -4.13
CA ALA A 184 45.18 -1.40 -4.70
C ALA A 184 45.63 -0.55 -5.92
N GLY A 185 44.72 -0.29 -6.86
CA GLY A 185 45.04 0.58 -7.99
C GLY A 185 45.51 1.96 -7.55
N GLU A 186 46.45 2.58 -8.29
CA GLU A 186 47.12 3.85 -7.88
C GLU A 186 46.15 4.97 -7.52
N ASP A 187 45.00 5.03 -8.16
CA ASP A 187 43.95 6.06 -7.95
C ASP A 187 42.71 5.50 -7.22
N MET A 188 42.82 4.33 -6.58
CA MET A 188 41.71 3.73 -5.82
C MET A 188 41.32 4.60 -4.62
N PRO A 189 40.09 5.16 -4.57
CA PRO A 189 39.66 5.99 -3.44
C PRO A 189 39.65 5.23 -2.13
N ALA A 190 40.15 5.84 -1.05
CA ALA A 190 40.30 5.22 0.26
C ALA A 190 38.96 4.72 0.84
N ASP A 191 37.87 5.47 0.66
CA ASP A 191 36.56 5.07 1.12
C ASP A 191 36.06 3.80 0.43
N LYS A 192 36.23 3.69 -0.88
CA LYS A 192 35.84 2.49 -1.64
C LYS A 192 36.72 1.30 -1.29
N TRP A 193 38.05 1.53 -1.23
CA TRP A 193 39.00 0.49 -0.87
C TRP A 193 38.68 -0.11 0.49
N LEU A 194 38.37 0.71 1.51
CA LEU A 194 38.00 0.23 2.84
C LEU A 194 36.73 -0.64 2.80
N VAL A 195 35.72 -0.22 2.04
CA VAL A 195 34.47 -0.99 1.90
C VAL A 195 34.71 -2.32 1.16
N ASP A 196 35.53 -2.31 0.12
CA ASP A 196 35.75 -3.50 -0.71
C ASP A 196 36.65 -4.52 -0.04
N THR A 197 37.61 -4.06 0.76
CA THR A 197 38.61 -4.90 1.41
C THR A 197 38.13 -5.48 2.73
N PHE A 198 37.46 -4.68 3.57
CA PHE A 198 37.17 -5.08 4.96
C PHE A 198 35.67 -5.41 5.17
N ASN A 199 35.45 -6.48 5.94
CA ASN A 199 34.09 -6.85 6.33
C ASN A 199 33.52 -5.87 7.39
N GLY A 200 32.21 -5.66 7.39
CA GLY A 200 31.50 -4.88 8.40
C GLY A 200 31.63 -3.35 8.28
N ILE A 201 32.48 -2.82 7.39
CA ILE A 201 32.64 -1.38 7.16
C ILE A 201 31.59 -0.90 6.14
N SER A 202 30.77 0.05 6.54
CA SER A 202 29.79 0.68 5.66
C SER A 202 30.38 1.88 4.90
N PRO A 203 29.78 2.26 3.76
CA PRO A 203 30.25 3.43 2.99
C PRO A 203 30.28 4.74 3.79
N LEU A 204 29.37 4.91 4.77
CA LEU A 204 29.35 6.10 5.62
C LEU A 204 30.60 6.13 6.52
N VAL A 205 30.88 4.99 7.18
CA VAL A 205 32.01 4.85 8.09
C VAL A 205 33.33 4.87 7.34
N ALA A 206 33.42 4.22 6.19
CA ALA A 206 34.61 4.24 5.35
C ALA A 206 34.99 5.68 4.93
N ARG A 207 34.00 6.46 4.51
CA ARG A 207 34.20 7.88 4.18
C ARG A 207 34.63 8.71 5.40
N GLU A 208 34.10 8.43 6.58
CA GLU A 208 34.51 9.09 7.80
C GLU A 208 35.95 8.77 8.18
N ILE A 209 36.36 7.48 8.06
CA ILE A 209 37.77 7.06 8.29
C ILE A 209 38.69 7.75 7.29
N ALA A 210 38.35 7.77 5.99
CA ALA A 210 39.14 8.43 4.96
C ALA A 210 39.24 9.95 5.19
N PHE A 211 38.12 10.59 5.55
CA PHE A 211 38.09 12.02 5.84
C PHE A 211 38.95 12.38 7.06
N ARG A 212 38.89 11.58 8.13
CA ARG A 212 39.74 11.78 9.32
C ARG A 212 41.23 11.55 9.04
N ALA A 213 41.54 10.65 8.12
CA ALA A 213 42.89 10.38 7.70
C ALA A 213 43.51 11.48 6.84
N CYS A 214 42.76 12.05 5.93
CA CYS A 214 43.29 12.85 4.81
C CYS A 214 42.59 14.20 4.60
N GLY A 215 41.52 14.51 5.33
CA GLY A 215 40.67 15.69 5.08
C GLY A 215 39.82 15.58 3.83
N ALA A 216 39.88 14.45 3.09
CA ALA A 216 39.13 14.15 1.89
C ALA A 216 38.66 12.69 1.90
N VAL A 217 37.50 12.42 1.31
CA VAL A 217 36.92 11.05 1.30
C VAL A 217 37.48 10.18 0.18
N ASP A 218 37.95 10.79 -0.90
CA ASP A 218 38.37 10.17 -2.16
C ASP A 218 39.89 10.16 -2.38
N ALA A 219 40.68 10.49 -1.33
CA ALA A 219 42.13 10.41 -1.40
C ALA A 219 42.59 8.98 -1.80
N PRO A 220 43.64 8.83 -2.66
CA PRO A 220 44.09 7.52 -3.09
C PRO A 220 44.61 6.65 -1.92
N ALA A 221 44.07 5.46 -1.75
CA ALA A 221 44.44 4.54 -0.65
C ALA A 221 45.93 4.18 -0.58
N PRO A 222 46.61 3.87 -1.72
CA PRO A 222 48.04 3.53 -1.67
C PRO A 222 48.93 4.68 -1.15
N ARG A 223 48.57 5.93 -1.48
CA ARG A 223 49.36 7.12 -1.13
C ARG A 223 49.13 7.59 0.31
N THR A 224 48.04 7.15 0.95
CA THR A 224 47.59 7.57 2.27
C THR A 224 47.57 6.45 3.30
N ALA A 225 48.17 5.30 3.00
CA ALA A 225 48.10 4.08 3.81
C ALA A 225 48.47 4.29 5.27
N GLU A 226 49.49 5.10 5.59
CA GLU A 226 49.94 5.38 6.96
C GLU A 226 48.91 6.19 7.77
N THR A 227 48.43 7.30 7.21
CA THR A 227 47.40 8.13 7.87
C THR A 227 46.07 7.40 7.95
N LEU A 228 45.78 6.60 6.92
CA LEU A 228 44.58 5.78 6.87
C LEU A 228 44.58 4.69 7.93
N TRP A 229 45.74 4.04 8.16
CA TRP A 229 45.91 3.08 9.25
C TRP A 229 45.68 3.70 10.63
N ALA A 230 46.20 4.91 10.87
CA ALA A 230 45.98 5.59 12.14
C ALA A 230 44.50 5.86 12.41
N ALA A 231 43.75 6.39 11.43
CA ALA A 231 42.33 6.62 11.56
C ALA A 231 41.51 5.31 11.65
N PHE A 232 41.91 4.29 10.90
CA PHE A 232 41.33 2.94 10.95
C PHE A 232 41.54 2.29 12.33
N SER A 233 42.73 2.42 12.92
CA SER A 233 42.99 1.88 14.25
C SER A 233 42.13 2.55 15.32
N VAL A 234 41.97 3.87 15.29
CA VAL A 234 41.08 4.58 16.21
C VAL A 234 39.64 4.10 16.08
N TRP A 235 39.16 3.91 14.86
CA TRP A 235 37.86 3.32 14.63
C TRP A 235 37.74 1.90 15.18
N ARG A 236 38.73 1.04 14.92
CA ARG A 236 38.80 -0.35 15.43
C ARG A 236 38.77 -0.41 16.95
N ASP A 237 39.55 0.45 17.61
CA ASP A 237 39.61 0.50 19.08
C ASP A 237 38.29 0.99 19.68
N THR A 238 37.62 1.95 19.02
CA THR A 238 36.26 2.42 19.39
C THR A 238 35.26 1.27 19.36
N VAL A 239 35.29 0.45 18.31
CA VAL A 239 34.38 -0.70 18.14
C VAL A 239 34.69 -1.80 19.15
N ASN A 240 35.97 -2.14 19.37
CA ASN A 240 36.40 -3.15 20.34
C ASN A 240 36.02 -2.78 21.77
N ALA A 241 36.12 -1.50 22.10
CA ALA A 241 35.73 -0.98 23.42
C ALA A 241 34.21 -0.84 23.59
N ASN A 242 33.40 -1.11 22.56
CA ASN A 242 31.96 -0.81 22.53
C ASN A 242 31.64 0.66 22.90
N ASN A 243 32.54 1.58 22.57
CA ASN A 243 32.36 3.01 22.85
C ASN A 243 31.54 3.67 21.74
N PHE A 244 30.24 3.41 21.75
CA PHE A 244 29.31 3.82 20.70
C PHE A 244 28.51 5.07 21.10
N THR A 245 28.38 6.00 20.17
CA THR A 245 27.55 7.20 20.32
C THR A 245 26.44 7.18 19.26
N PRO A 246 25.15 7.14 19.64
CA PRO A 246 24.04 7.17 18.69
C PRO A 246 23.94 8.57 18.03
N VAL A 247 24.22 8.66 16.74
CA VAL A 247 24.22 9.93 15.99
C VAL A 247 23.27 9.85 14.80
N MET A 248 22.36 10.81 14.71
CA MET A 248 21.48 11.02 13.55
C MET A 248 22.02 12.16 12.70
N LEU A 249 22.13 11.92 11.41
CA LEU A 249 22.49 12.91 10.41
C LEU A 249 21.22 13.49 9.80
N LYS A 250 21.11 14.82 9.80
CA LYS A 250 19.98 15.55 9.23
C LYS A 250 20.45 16.49 8.12
N ARG A 251 19.70 16.54 7.01
CA ARG A 251 19.88 17.52 5.94
C ARG A 251 18.60 18.34 5.82
N SER A 252 18.73 19.66 5.90
CA SER A 252 17.57 20.59 5.91
C SER A 252 16.51 20.20 6.94
N GLY A 253 16.94 19.76 8.13
CA GLY A 253 16.04 19.34 9.23
C GLY A 253 15.41 17.94 9.07
N ALA A 254 15.58 17.27 7.93
CA ALA A 254 15.06 15.92 7.70
C ALA A 254 16.12 14.85 8.01
N PRO A 255 15.75 13.72 8.66
CA PRO A 255 16.64 12.59 8.88
C PRO A 255 17.15 12.00 7.56
N MET A 256 18.47 11.97 7.38
CA MET A 256 19.16 11.46 6.20
C MET A 256 19.72 10.06 6.45
N ASP A 257 20.52 9.93 7.53
CA ASP A 257 21.21 8.70 7.90
C ASP A 257 21.44 8.66 9.43
N PHE A 258 21.94 7.56 9.94
CA PHE A 258 22.39 7.43 11.34
C PHE A 258 23.60 6.51 11.45
N THR A 259 24.33 6.65 12.54
CA THR A 259 25.54 5.88 12.79
C THR A 259 25.81 5.76 14.30
N TYR A 260 26.87 5.04 14.65
CA TYR A 260 27.31 4.75 16.01
C TYR A 260 28.53 5.57 16.47
N LEU A 261 28.95 6.54 15.66
CA LEU A 261 30.10 7.40 15.95
C LEU A 261 29.85 8.83 15.44
N PRO A 262 30.53 9.84 16.02
CA PRO A 262 30.49 11.22 15.51
C PRO A 262 31.02 11.29 14.06
N VAL A 263 30.36 12.08 13.20
CA VAL A 263 30.66 12.20 11.77
C VAL A 263 31.00 13.65 11.45
N CYS A 264 32.17 13.87 10.82
CA CYS A 264 32.69 15.18 10.46
C CYS A 264 32.74 15.43 8.93
N GLN A 265 32.71 14.38 8.11
CA GLN A 265 32.87 14.44 6.64
C GLN A 265 31.88 15.34 5.90
N TYR A 266 30.75 15.66 6.48
CA TYR A 266 29.73 16.50 5.85
C TYR A 266 29.85 17.99 6.15
N GLY A 267 30.69 18.39 7.10
CA GLY A 267 30.83 19.79 7.50
C GLY A 267 29.47 20.43 7.80
N SER A 268 29.19 21.57 7.18
CA SER A 268 27.90 22.27 7.31
C SER A 268 26.77 21.70 6.44
N ALA A 269 27.06 20.72 5.56
CA ALA A 269 26.06 20.16 4.65
C ALA A 269 25.05 19.23 5.34
N ALA A 270 25.40 18.69 6.53
CA ALA A 270 24.51 17.91 7.37
C ALA A 270 24.76 18.20 8.85
N ALA A 271 23.68 18.36 9.61
CA ALA A 271 23.76 18.48 11.07
C ALA A 271 23.81 17.08 11.70
N ALA A 272 24.74 16.87 12.62
CA ALA A 272 24.82 15.68 13.45
C ALA A 272 24.10 15.95 14.79
N GLU A 273 23.22 15.05 15.21
CA GLU A 273 22.46 15.13 16.47
C GLU A 273 22.68 13.84 17.25
N GLU A 274 23.19 13.97 18.46
CA GLU A 274 23.40 12.84 19.37
C GLU A 274 22.12 12.49 20.12
N TYR A 275 21.91 11.21 20.35
CA TYR A 275 20.76 10.65 21.08
C TYR A 275 21.23 9.92 22.33
N GLY A 276 20.36 9.87 23.34
CA GLY A 276 20.66 9.15 24.59
C GLY A 276 20.66 7.63 24.46
N SER A 277 20.05 7.08 23.36
CA SER A 277 20.04 5.64 23.08
C SER A 277 19.82 5.37 21.60
N PHE A 278 20.28 4.20 21.13
CA PHE A 278 20.00 3.71 19.78
C PHE A 278 18.52 3.43 19.58
N SER A 279 17.83 2.95 20.61
CA SER A 279 16.41 2.69 20.58
C SER A 279 15.60 3.95 20.29
N THR A 280 15.89 5.06 20.96
CA THR A 280 15.24 6.36 20.71
C THR A 280 15.61 6.92 19.35
N LEU A 281 16.86 6.80 18.93
CA LEU A 281 17.32 7.21 17.60
C LEU A 281 16.55 6.47 16.50
N LEU A 282 16.44 5.14 16.61
CA LEU A 282 15.76 4.30 15.62
C LEU A 282 14.25 4.57 15.56
N ASP A 283 13.59 4.75 16.71
CA ASP A 283 12.17 5.16 16.73
C ASP A 283 11.97 6.50 15.99
N ASN A 284 12.79 7.51 16.27
CA ASN A 284 12.69 8.82 15.64
C ASN A 284 13.01 8.79 14.14
N PHE A 285 14.05 8.02 13.75
CA PHE A 285 14.43 7.91 12.34
C PHE A 285 13.37 7.23 11.48
N TYR A 286 12.75 6.17 12.01
CA TYR A 286 11.80 5.36 11.24
C TYR A 286 10.35 5.78 11.40
N ALA A 287 9.97 6.56 12.44
CA ALA A 287 8.58 6.93 12.73
C ALA A 287 7.85 7.55 11.52
N LYS A 288 8.44 8.59 10.92
CA LYS A 288 7.84 9.25 9.74
C LYS A 288 7.78 8.34 8.53
N ARG A 289 8.82 7.53 8.30
CA ARG A 289 8.88 6.58 7.18
C ARG A 289 7.85 5.47 7.34
N GLU A 290 7.73 4.88 8.53
CA GLU A 290 6.70 3.88 8.81
C GLU A 290 5.27 4.42 8.67
N GLN A 291 5.06 5.66 9.07
CA GLN A 291 3.75 6.31 8.90
C GLN A 291 3.44 6.46 7.41
N ALA A 292 4.39 6.96 6.61
CA ALA A 292 4.22 7.08 5.16
C ALA A 292 4.00 5.72 4.48
N ASP A 293 4.78 4.70 4.86
CA ASP A 293 4.62 3.34 4.32
C ASP A 293 3.27 2.72 4.70
N ARG A 294 2.79 2.94 5.93
CA ARG A 294 1.46 2.50 6.38
C ARG A 294 0.34 3.16 5.57
N VAL A 295 0.44 4.46 5.38
CA VAL A 295 -0.52 5.22 4.58
C VAL A 295 -0.55 4.68 3.16
N LYS A 296 0.62 4.49 2.54
CA LYS A 296 0.76 3.92 1.20
C LYS A 296 0.19 2.50 1.10
N GLN A 297 0.48 1.64 2.08
CA GLN A 297 -0.04 0.25 2.10
C GLN A 297 -1.56 0.22 2.25
N LYS A 298 -2.13 1.03 3.16
CA LYS A 298 -3.58 1.16 3.31
C LYS A 298 -4.24 1.60 2.00
N GLY A 299 -3.63 2.58 1.32
CA GLY A 299 -4.09 3.05 0.01
C GLY A 299 -4.07 1.95 -1.05
N GLN A 300 -2.98 1.20 -1.14
CA GLN A 300 -2.84 0.09 -2.10
C GLN A 300 -3.87 -1.02 -1.87
N ASP A 301 -4.14 -1.39 -0.61
CA ASP A 301 -5.15 -2.41 -0.27
C ASP A 301 -6.57 -1.98 -0.67
N LEU A 302 -6.90 -0.70 -0.44
CA LEU A 302 -8.19 -0.13 -0.85
C LEU A 302 -8.31 -0.05 -2.37
N LEU A 303 -7.26 0.44 -3.06
CA LEU A 303 -7.18 0.48 -4.52
C LEU A 303 -7.38 -0.91 -5.14
N LYS A 304 -6.70 -1.93 -4.61
CA LYS A 304 -6.86 -3.31 -5.08
C LYS A 304 -8.30 -3.80 -4.91
N THR A 305 -8.92 -3.50 -3.77
CA THR A 305 -10.31 -3.91 -3.48
C THR A 305 -11.30 -3.23 -4.43
N ALA A 306 -11.19 -1.91 -4.59
CA ALA A 306 -12.06 -1.14 -5.48
C ALA A 306 -11.89 -1.54 -6.96
N ASN A 307 -10.64 -1.72 -7.43
CA ASN A 307 -10.34 -2.20 -8.77
C ASN A 307 -10.92 -3.60 -9.04
N ASN A 308 -10.80 -4.53 -8.08
CA ASN A 308 -11.37 -5.87 -8.22
C ASN A 308 -12.90 -5.83 -8.30
N ALA A 309 -13.55 -4.96 -7.52
CA ALA A 309 -15.01 -4.78 -7.56
C ALA A 309 -15.44 -4.18 -8.91
N ALA A 310 -14.79 -3.13 -9.38
CA ALA A 310 -15.05 -2.51 -10.67
C ALA A 310 -14.84 -3.49 -11.85
N ALA A 311 -13.76 -4.28 -11.82
CA ALA A 311 -13.47 -5.29 -12.82
C ALA A 311 -14.57 -6.39 -12.89
N ARG A 312 -15.09 -6.82 -11.74
CA ARG A 312 -16.22 -7.78 -11.70
C ARG A 312 -17.48 -7.19 -12.30
N LEU A 313 -17.78 -5.92 -12.01
CA LEU A 313 -18.95 -5.24 -12.57
C LEU A 313 -18.82 -5.06 -14.09
N ARG A 314 -17.66 -4.64 -14.59
CA ARG A 314 -17.42 -4.52 -16.05
C ARG A 314 -17.67 -5.85 -16.76
N ARG A 315 -17.14 -6.96 -16.23
CA ARG A 315 -17.38 -8.30 -16.79
C ARG A 315 -18.88 -8.67 -16.76
N LYS A 316 -19.56 -8.37 -15.65
CA LYS A 316 -21.00 -8.63 -15.52
C LYS A 316 -21.79 -7.82 -16.57
N ILE A 317 -21.48 -6.53 -16.76
CA ILE A 317 -22.10 -5.66 -17.75
C ILE A 317 -21.90 -6.24 -19.15
N THR A 318 -20.67 -6.58 -19.55
CA THR A 318 -20.38 -7.17 -20.87
C THR A 318 -21.17 -8.46 -21.13
N MET A 319 -21.30 -9.34 -20.13
CA MET A 319 -22.10 -10.56 -20.25
C MET A 319 -23.59 -10.24 -20.42
N GLN A 320 -24.13 -9.32 -19.62
CA GLN A 320 -25.53 -8.93 -19.67
C GLN A 320 -25.89 -8.18 -20.97
N GLU A 321 -24.95 -7.36 -21.50
CA GLU A 321 -25.13 -6.72 -22.82
C GLU A 321 -25.20 -7.74 -23.94
N LYS A 322 -24.36 -8.79 -23.90
CA LYS A 322 -24.44 -9.88 -24.88
C LYS A 322 -25.78 -10.63 -24.78
N GLU A 323 -26.19 -10.99 -23.55
CA GLU A 323 -27.49 -11.64 -23.33
C GLU A 323 -28.67 -10.76 -23.79
N LEU A 324 -28.59 -9.45 -23.59
CA LEU A 324 -29.59 -8.50 -24.05
C LEU A 324 -29.65 -8.45 -25.57
N LEU A 325 -28.47 -8.45 -26.23
CA LEU A 325 -28.42 -8.48 -27.71
C LEU A 325 -29.07 -9.76 -28.26
N ASP A 326 -28.75 -10.92 -27.65
CA ASP A 326 -29.36 -12.21 -28.04
C ASP A 326 -30.89 -12.21 -27.80
N SER A 327 -31.36 -11.44 -26.81
CA SER A 327 -32.81 -11.33 -26.52
C SER A 327 -33.57 -10.43 -27.50
N LYS A 328 -32.91 -9.54 -28.23
CA LYS A 328 -33.55 -8.64 -29.23
C LYS A 328 -34.11 -9.41 -30.42
N ASP A 329 -33.58 -10.57 -30.75
CA ASP A 329 -33.99 -11.43 -31.85
C ASP A 329 -35.26 -12.25 -31.53
N ARG A 330 -36.01 -11.84 -30.51
CA ARG A 330 -37.19 -12.59 -29.99
C ARG A 330 -38.33 -12.72 -30.98
N ASP A 331 -38.50 -11.73 -31.88
CA ASP A 331 -39.66 -11.72 -32.82
C ASP A 331 -39.62 -12.92 -33.75
N LYS A 332 -38.47 -13.47 -34.08
CA LYS A 332 -38.38 -14.72 -34.84
C LYS A 332 -39.08 -15.90 -34.11
N TRP A 333 -39.00 -15.95 -32.78
CA TRP A 333 -39.66 -17.01 -32.02
C TRP A 333 -41.17 -16.85 -32.01
N ARG A 334 -41.68 -15.62 -31.97
CA ARG A 334 -43.10 -15.30 -32.13
C ARG A 334 -43.58 -15.73 -33.52
N ILE A 335 -42.89 -15.27 -34.58
CA ILE A 335 -43.18 -15.61 -35.98
C ILE A 335 -43.17 -17.15 -36.16
N TYR A 336 -42.19 -17.87 -35.64
CA TYR A 336 -42.16 -19.33 -35.73
C TYR A 336 -43.36 -19.97 -35.04
N GLY A 337 -43.72 -19.52 -33.84
CA GLY A 337 -44.91 -20.00 -33.13
C GLY A 337 -46.22 -19.76 -33.91
N GLU A 338 -46.37 -18.57 -34.46
CA GLU A 338 -47.56 -18.19 -35.26
C GLU A 338 -47.64 -18.97 -36.58
N LEU A 339 -46.51 -19.12 -37.31
CA LEU A 339 -46.46 -19.89 -38.55
C LEU A 339 -46.71 -21.39 -38.30
N ILE A 340 -46.23 -21.96 -37.22
CA ILE A 340 -46.57 -23.35 -36.83
C ILE A 340 -48.07 -23.43 -36.56
N THR A 341 -48.62 -22.50 -35.78
CA THR A 341 -50.05 -22.50 -35.43
C THR A 341 -50.93 -22.39 -36.67
N ALA A 342 -50.58 -21.52 -37.64
CA ALA A 342 -51.32 -21.37 -38.89
C ALA A 342 -51.26 -22.61 -39.81
N ASN A 343 -50.25 -23.46 -39.64
CA ASN A 343 -50.04 -24.64 -40.49
C ASN A 343 -50.30 -25.98 -39.77
N LEU A 344 -50.94 -25.97 -38.60
CA LEU A 344 -51.23 -27.20 -37.83
C LEU A 344 -51.97 -28.28 -38.62
N TYR A 345 -52.85 -27.85 -39.57
CA TYR A 345 -53.68 -28.72 -40.38
C TYR A 345 -52.89 -29.67 -41.32
N ARG A 346 -51.62 -29.32 -41.63
CA ARG A 346 -50.72 -30.10 -42.51
C ARG A 346 -49.52 -30.68 -41.80
N MET A 347 -49.50 -30.61 -40.47
CA MET A 347 -48.35 -31.05 -39.69
C MET A 347 -48.69 -32.35 -38.94
N GLU A 348 -47.72 -33.24 -38.90
CA GLU A 348 -47.78 -34.51 -38.15
C GLU A 348 -46.69 -34.59 -37.09
N ARG A 349 -46.94 -35.43 -36.05
CA ARG A 349 -45.93 -35.72 -35.03
C ARG A 349 -44.76 -36.47 -35.66
N GLY A 350 -43.54 -36.08 -35.30
CA GLY A 350 -42.31 -36.67 -35.85
C GLY A 350 -41.66 -35.84 -36.96
N MET A 351 -42.30 -34.80 -37.44
CA MET A 351 -41.67 -33.87 -38.40
C MET A 351 -40.52 -33.15 -37.76
N SER A 352 -39.36 -33.07 -38.47
CA SER A 352 -38.15 -32.37 -38.02
C SER A 352 -38.09 -30.90 -38.44
N ARG A 353 -38.90 -30.50 -39.43
CA ARG A 353 -38.88 -29.15 -40.03
C ARG A 353 -40.24 -28.85 -40.66
N LEU A 354 -40.72 -27.61 -40.51
CA LEU A 354 -41.83 -27.02 -41.26
C LEU A 354 -41.25 -25.98 -42.22
N THR A 355 -41.58 -26.10 -43.51
CA THR A 355 -41.38 -25.01 -44.48
C THR A 355 -42.71 -24.29 -44.67
N ALA A 356 -42.75 -23.00 -44.36
CA ALA A 356 -43.95 -22.19 -44.44
C ALA A 356 -43.63 -20.79 -45.01
N GLN A 357 -44.57 -20.20 -45.73
CA GLN A 357 -44.46 -18.85 -46.24
C GLN A 357 -44.52 -17.86 -45.06
N ASN A 358 -43.51 -16.98 -45.00
CA ASN A 358 -43.44 -15.96 -43.97
C ASN A 358 -44.20 -14.71 -44.38
N TYR A 359 -45.47 -14.62 -44.01
CA TYR A 359 -46.33 -13.47 -44.31
C TYR A 359 -46.00 -12.20 -43.49
N TYR A 360 -45.03 -12.26 -42.59
CA TYR A 360 -44.44 -11.09 -41.92
C TYR A 360 -43.27 -10.47 -42.72
N ASP A 361 -42.75 -11.18 -43.73
CA ASP A 361 -41.76 -10.65 -44.64
C ASP A 361 -42.51 -10.05 -45.88
N PRO A 362 -42.26 -8.77 -46.21
CA PRO A 362 -42.85 -8.16 -47.40
C PRO A 362 -42.64 -8.97 -48.70
N ALA A 363 -41.55 -9.71 -48.78
CA ALA A 363 -41.20 -10.59 -49.89
C ALA A 363 -41.88 -11.98 -49.81
N CYS A 364 -42.62 -12.27 -48.74
CA CYS A 364 -43.34 -13.53 -48.49
C CYS A 364 -42.46 -14.79 -48.72
N LYS A 365 -41.17 -14.73 -48.39
CA LYS A 365 -40.21 -15.83 -48.59
C LYS A 365 -40.56 -17.03 -47.72
N ASP A 366 -40.29 -18.21 -48.21
CA ASP A 366 -40.41 -19.43 -47.44
C ASP A 366 -39.33 -19.47 -46.36
N ILE A 367 -39.73 -19.83 -45.13
CA ILE A 367 -38.85 -20.01 -43.99
C ILE A 367 -38.93 -21.45 -43.48
N ALA A 368 -37.76 -22.04 -43.18
CA ALA A 368 -37.67 -23.37 -42.63
C ALA A 368 -37.59 -23.29 -41.11
N ILE A 369 -38.60 -23.77 -40.42
CA ILE A 369 -38.72 -23.74 -38.97
C ILE A 369 -38.32 -25.12 -38.42
N PRO A 370 -37.26 -25.24 -37.59
CA PRO A 370 -36.87 -26.51 -36.98
C PRO A 370 -37.89 -26.93 -35.92
N LEU A 371 -38.26 -28.21 -35.93
CA LEU A 371 -39.21 -28.81 -34.99
C LEU A 371 -38.54 -29.89 -34.14
N ASP A 372 -39.00 -30.06 -32.91
CA ASP A 372 -38.61 -31.19 -32.06
C ASP A 372 -39.52 -32.37 -32.39
N VAL A 373 -38.92 -33.42 -32.93
CA VAL A 373 -39.65 -34.64 -33.41
C VAL A 373 -40.40 -35.36 -32.31
N ARG A 374 -40.03 -35.16 -31.05
CA ARG A 374 -40.65 -35.78 -29.87
C ARG A 374 -41.94 -35.08 -29.47
N LEU A 375 -42.14 -33.83 -29.91
CA LEU A 375 -43.27 -32.97 -29.54
C LEU A 375 -44.35 -33.01 -30.64
N SER A 376 -45.59 -32.84 -30.23
CA SER A 376 -46.70 -32.60 -31.18
C SER A 376 -46.54 -31.21 -31.86
N PRO A 377 -47.23 -30.93 -32.98
CA PRO A 377 -47.23 -29.62 -33.62
C PRO A 377 -47.61 -28.49 -32.64
N GLN A 378 -48.65 -28.69 -31.82
CA GLN A 378 -49.09 -27.74 -30.81
C GLN A 378 -48.03 -27.48 -29.74
N GLU A 379 -47.39 -28.53 -29.27
CA GLU A 379 -46.29 -28.43 -28.28
C GLU A 379 -45.08 -27.71 -28.85
N ASN A 380 -44.74 -27.91 -30.12
CA ASN A 380 -43.70 -27.16 -30.82
C ASN A 380 -44.03 -25.65 -30.91
N ALA A 381 -45.28 -25.29 -31.26
CA ALA A 381 -45.74 -23.90 -31.25
C ALA A 381 -45.60 -23.29 -29.83
N ALA A 382 -46.11 -23.99 -28.82
CA ALA A 382 -46.01 -23.58 -27.41
C ALA A 382 -44.55 -23.40 -26.95
N LYS A 383 -43.63 -24.26 -27.41
CA LYS A 383 -42.18 -24.17 -27.13
C LYS A 383 -41.59 -22.86 -27.67
N TYR A 384 -41.99 -22.44 -28.89
CA TYR A 384 -41.54 -21.18 -29.47
C TYR A 384 -42.17 -19.97 -28.78
N PHE A 385 -43.43 -19.98 -28.44
CA PHE A 385 -44.06 -18.92 -27.64
C PHE A 385 -43.45 -18.80 -26.25
N LYS A 386 -43.07 -19.93 -25.60
CA LYS A 386 -42.35 -19.92 -24.33
C LYS A 386 -40.97 -19.28 -24.48
N LYS A 387 -40.24 -19.53 -25.59
CA LYS A 387 -38.96 -18.86 -25.89
C LYS A 387 -39.14 -17.36 -26.06
N TYR A 388 -40.18 -16.93 -26.80
CA TYR A 388 -40.53 -15.51 -26.98
C TYR A 388 -40.82 -14.82 -25.65
N THR A 389 -41.69 -15.40 -24.82
CA THR A 389 -42.06 -14.82 -23.52
C THR A 389 -40.84 -14.74 -22.60
N LYS A 390 -39.99 -15.80 -22.58
CA LYS A 390 -38.75 -15.80 -21.81
C LYS A 390 -37.80 -14.68 -22.26
N ALA A 391 -37.59 -14.50 -23.56
CA ALA A 391 -36.73 -13.45 -24.10
C ALA A 391 -37.29 -12.05 -23.80
N LYS A 392 -38.62 -11.83 -23.92
CA LYS A 392 -39.29 -10.56 -23.58
C LYS A 392 -39.13 -10.19 -22.10
N THR A 393 -39.23 -11.18 -21.19
CA THR A 393 -39.02 -10.96 -19.75
C THR A 393 -37.56 -10.70 -19.45
N ALA A 394 -36.64 -11.44 -20.10
CA ALA A 394 -35.22 -11.27 -19.96
C ALA A 394 -34.75 -9.88 -20.38
N GLU A 395 -35.25 -9.35 -21.48
CA GLU A 395 -34.90 -7.99 -21.95
C GLU A 395 -35.23 -6.93 -20.91
N LYS A 396 -36.47 -6.95 -20.35
CA LYS A 396 -36.83 -6.01 -19.28
C LYS A 396 -35.94 -6.12 -18.07
N TYR A 397 -35.72 -7.34 -17.60
CA TYR A 397 -34.87 -7.62 -16.43
C TYR A 397 -33.41 -7.19 -16.66
N LEU A 398 -32.82 -7.55 -17.83
CA LEU A 398 -31.45 -7.21 -18.17
C LEU A 398 -31.24 -5.69 -18.30
N THR A 399 -32.24 -4.97 -18.91
CA THR A 399 -32.17 -3.50 -19.00
C THR A 399 -32.12 -2.84 -17.62
N GLU A 400 -32.96 -3.30 -16.68
CA GLU A 400 -32.94 -2.80 -15.30
C GLU A 400 -31.61 -3.14 -14.59
N GLN A 401 -31.09 -4.37 -14.79
CA GLN A 401 -29.82 -4.80 -14.19
C GLN A 401 -28.63 -4.03 -14.75
N LEU A 402 -28.60 -3.78 -16.07
CA LEU A 402 -27.55 -2.98 -16.71
C LEU A 402 -27.54 -1.54 -16.21
N THR A 403 -28.69 -0.92 -16.06
CA THR A 403 -28.81 0.44 -15.50
C THR A 403 -28.27 0.49 -14.07
N ARG A 404 -28.61 -0.48 -13.23
CA ARG A 404 -28.10 -0.56 -11.85
C ARG A 404 -26.59 -0.84 -11.81
N ALA A 405 -26.11 -1.79 -12.63
CA ALA A 405 -24.69 -2.12 -12.68
C ALA A 405 -23.84 -0.97 -13.23
N GLY A 406 -24.37 -0.21 -14.21
CA GLY A 406 -23.71 1.00 -14.72
C GLY A 406 -23.55 2.08 -13.65
N ALA A 407 -24.61 2.40 -12.91
CA ALA A 407 -24.57 3.37 -11.82
C ALA A 407 -23.63 2.92 -10.68
N GLU A 408 -23.57 1.61 -10.42
CA GLU A 408 -22.65 1.06 -9.41
C GLU A 408 -21.19 1.11 -9.87
N LEU A 409 -20.92 0.89 -11.15
CA LEU A 409 -19.58 1.01 -11.73
C LEU A 409 -19.11 2.47 -11.69
N GLU A 410 -19.95 3.41 -12.10
CA GLU A 410 -19.69 4.85 -12.05
C GLU A 410 -19.33 5.30 -10.63
N TYR A 411 -20.07 4.83 -9.62
CA TYR A 411 -19.74 5.08 -8.22
C TYR A 411 -18.37 4.53 -7.82
N LEU A 412 -18.02 3.29 -8.20
CA LEU A 412 -16.70 2.73 -7.88
C LEU A 412 -15.55 3.47 -8.59
N GLU A 413 -15.80 3.97 -9.80
CA GLU A 413 -14.83 4.79 -10.55
C GLU A 413 -14.59 6.14 -9.87
N SER A 414 -15.63 6.75 -9.27
CA SER A 414 -15.45 7.95 -8.43
C SER A 414 -14.61 7.66 -7.18
N VAL A 415 -14.85 6.53 -6.50
CA VAL A 415 -14.04 6.10 -5.35
C VAL A 415 -12.58 5.84 -5.74
N LEU A 416 -12.33 5.26 -6.92
CA LEU A 416 -10.96 5.08 -7.42
C LEU A 416 -10.25 6.41 -7.66
N GLN A 417 -10.96 7.41 -8.15
CA GLN A 417 -10.44 8.77 -8.32
C GLN A 417 -10.08 9.40 -6.97
N GLU A 418 -10.94 9.25 -5.96
CA GLU A 418 -10.66 9.75 -4.61
C GLU A 418 -9.43 9.07 -3.97
N LEU A 419 -9.31 7.74 -4.15
CA LEU A 419 -8.14 6.99 -3.68
C LEU A 419 -6.85 7.47 -4.35
N ALA A 420 -6.90 7.89 -5.61
CA ALA A 420 -5.75 8.46 -6.32
C ALA A 420 -5.33 9.83 -5.76
N GLN A 421 -6.27 10.58 -5.20
CA GLN A 421 -6.05 11.92 -4.63
C GLN A 421 -5.88 11.94 -3.10
N ALA A 422 -6.03 10.80 -2.44
CA ALA A 422 -5.91 10.69 -0.98
C ALA A 422 -4.44 10.80 -0.54
N GLU A 423 -4.17 11.72 0.38
CA GLU A 423 -2.83 12.04 0.88
C GLU A 423 -2.64 11.65 2.35
N SER A 424 -3.71 11.68 3.14
CA SER A 424 -3.67 11.44 4.58
C SER A 424 -4.24 10.09 4.97
N GLU A 425 -3.80 9.58 6.13
CA GLU A 425 -4.37 8.37 6.72
C GLU A 425 -5.88 8.52 6.96
N GLN A 426 -6.33 9.73 7.27
CA GLN A 426 -7.73 10.03 7.53
C GLN A 426 -8.57 9.96 6.26
N ASP A 427 -8.04 10.41 5.10
CA ASP A 427 -8.71 10.26 3.80
C ASP A 427 -8.95 8.78 3.49
N PHE A 428 -7.92 7.92 3.69
CA PHE A 428 -8.07 6.47 3.48
C PHE A 428 -9.04 5.82 4.47
N ASN A 429 -9.13 6.31 5.71
CA ASN A 429 -10.08 5.81 6.70
C ASN A 429 -11.52 6.19 6.32
N ASP A 430 -11.76 7.40 5.84
CA ASP A 430 -13.07 7.88 5.38
C ASP A 430 -13.54 7.08 4.16
N ILE A 431 -12.67 6.87 3.16
CA ILE A 431 -12.96 6.04 1.98
C ILE A 431 -13.18 4.57 2.38
N ARG A 432 -12.41 4.04 3.32
CA ARG A 432 -12.61 2.69 3.85
C ARG A 432 -13.98 2.53 4.50
N ALA A 433 -14.40 3.50 5.31
CA ALA A 433 -15.72 3.50 5.93
C ALA A 433 -16.82 3.54 4.87
N GLU A 434 -16.66 4.33 3.82
CA GLU A 434 -17.56 4.40 2.68
C GLU A 434 -17.69 3.05 1.95
N LEU A 435 -16.56 2.41 1.61
CA LEU A 435 -16.54 1.08 0.97
C LEU A 435 -17.12 -0.02 1.86
N THR A 436 -16.98 0.11 3.19
CA THR A 436 -17.53 -0.84 4.16
C THR A 436 -19.05 -0.72 4.22
N ASP A 437 -19.59 0.50 4.30
CA ASP A 437 -21.02 0.76 4.33
C ASP A 437 -21.68 0.43 2.98
N GLY A 438 -20.93 0.58 1.87
CA GLY A 438 -21.34 0.13 0.54
C GLY A 438 -21.31 -1.39 0.35
N GLY A 439 -20.81 -2.17 1.33
CA GLY A 439 -20.74 -3.64 1.26
C GLY A 439 -19.55 -4.19 0.46
N TYR A 440 -18.62 -3.36 0.00
CA TYR A 440 -17.42 -3.79 -0.75
C TYR A 440 -16.30 -4.31 0.15
N LEU A 441 -16.31 -3.91 1.42
CA LEU A 441 -15.41 -4.39 2.46
C LEU A 441 -16.20 -5.02 3.61
N ARG A 442 -15.65 -6.09 4.17
CA ARG A 442 -16.21 -6.66 5.42
C ARG A 442 -15.94 -5.71 6.57
N ALA A 443 -16.97 -5.40 7.36
CA ALA A 443 -16.80 -4.72 8.64
C ALA A 443 -15.82 -5.53 9.51
N LYS A 444 -14.80 -4.88 10.08
CA LYS A 444 -13.93 -5.53 11.05
C LYS A 444 -14.77 -5.88 12.29
N GLY A 445 -14.97 -7.17 12.53
CA GLY A 445 -15.81 -7.66 13.62
C GLY A 445 -15.34 -7.17 15.00
N GLY A 446 -16.26 -6.75 15.84
CA GLY A 446 -16.19 -6.86 17.29
C GLY A 446 -15.85 -5.66 18.16
N LYS A 447 -15.39 -4.53 17.65
CA LYS A 447 -15.33 -3.28 18.44
C LYS A 447 -15.78 -2.12 17.56
N LYS A 448 -16.79 -1.36 18.03
CA LYS A 448 -17.10 -0.05 17.46
C LYS A 448 -15.78 0.72 17.41
N GLN A 449 -15.32 1.04 16.20
CA GLN A 449 -14.16 1.93 16.08
C GLN A 449 -14.48 3.22 16.85
N PRO A 450 -13.54 3.76 17.63
CA PRO A 450 -13.74 5.05 18.27
C PRO A 450 -14.17 6.03 17.19
N PHE A 451 -15.18 6.85 17.51
CA PHE A 451 -15.72 7.85 16.62
C PHE A 451 -14.58 8.76 16.14
N GLN A 452 -14.09 8.49 14.96
CA GLN A 452 -13.09 9.36 14.32
C GLN A 452 -13.85 10.54 13.72
N ARG A 453 -13.42 11.75 14.06
CA ARG A 453 -13.96 12.95 13.44
C ARG A 453 -13.68 12.88 11.95
N PRO A 454 -14.69 13.12 11.08
CA PRO A 454 -14.46 13.13 9.62
C PRO A 454 -13.36 14.13 9.26
N SER A 455 -12.63 13.84 8.18
CA SER A 455 -11.64 14.78 7.63
C SER A 455 -12.31 16.12 7.30
N LYS A 456 -11.55 17.22 7.39
CA LYS A 456 -12.03 18.53 6.93
C LYS A 456 -11.80 18.64 5.41
N PRO A 457 -12.68 19.34 4.66
CA PRO A 457 -12.42 19.63 3.26
C PRO A 457 -11.09 20.40 3.10
N ARG A 458 -10.48 20.33 1.93
CA ARG A 458 -9.33 21.20 1.62
C ARG A 458 -9.83 22.64 1.54
N GLU A 459 -9.16 23.54 2.22
CA GLU A 459 -9.50 24.95 2.25
C GLU A 459 -8.50 25.75 1.41
N PHE A 460 -9.01 26.55 0.51
CA PHE A 460 -8.26 27.47 -0.35
C PHE A 460 -8.85 28.88 -0.21
N ARG A 461 -8.09 29.87 -0.62
CA ARG A 461 -8.57 31.26 -0.74
C ARG A 461 -8.32 31.77 -2.14
N SER A 462 -9.35 32.35 -2.77
CA SER A 462 -9.18 33.01 -4.05
C SER A 462 -8.29 34.24 -3.91
N SER A 463 -7.77 34.73 -5.02
CA SER A 463 -6.97 35.98 -5.07
C SER A 463 -7.74 37.18 -4.51
N ALA A 464 -9.06 37.19 -4.56
CA ALA A 464 -9.94 38.18 -3.92
C ALA A 464 -10.26 37.88 -2.43
N GLY A 465 -9.68 36.83 -1.86
CA GLY A 465 -9.84 36.46 -0.45
C GLY A 465 -11.08 35.61 -0.13
N LEU A 466 -11.88 35.18 -1.12
CA LEU A 466 -13.06 34.34 -0.91
C LEU A 466 -12.65 32.92 -0.55
N PRO A 467 -13.28 32.26 0.44
CA PRO A 467 -13.00 30.88 0.79
C PRO A 467 -13.47 29.93 -0.33
N ILE A 468 -12.63 28.93 -0.64
CA ILE A 468 -12.96 27.84 -1.57
C ILE A 468 -12.74 26.52 -0.84
N PHE A 469 -13.73 25.65 -0.86
CA PHE A 469 -13.68 24.33 -0.21
C PHE A 469 -13.71 23.23 -1.25
N VAL A 470 -12.80 22.26 -1.12
CA VAL A 470 -12.71 21.08 -2.02
C VAL A 470 -12.89 19.81 -1.21
N GLY A 471 -13.85 18.99 -1.62
CA GLY A 471 -14.11 17.71 -0.97
C GLY A 471 -13.02 16.67 -1.26
N ARG A 472 -12.78 15.77 -0.29
CA ARG A 472 -11.74 14.73 -0.36
C ARG A 472 -12.29 13.32 -0.56
N SER A 473 -13.61 13.15 -0.41
CA SER A 473 -14.32 11.88 -0.59
C SER A 473 -15.78 12.14 -0.96
N ASN A 474 -16.46 11.14 -1.55
CA ASN A 474 -17.87 11.24 -1.94
C ASN A 474 -18.77 11.61 -0.75
N ARG A 475 -18.49 11.06 0.43
CA ARG A 475 -19.20 11.45 1.66
C ARG A 475 -18.94 12.89 2.04
N GLN A 476 -17.72 13.36 1.85
CA GLN A 476 -17.39 14.74 2.14
C GLN A 476 -17.95 15.68 1.08
N ASN A 477 -17.94 15.29 -0.21
CA ASN A 477 -18.63 15.99 -1.29
C ASN A 477 -20.12 16.19 -1.00
N ASP A 478 -20.80 15.12 -0.54
CA ASP A 478 -22.18 15.20 -0.06
C ASP A 478 -22.36 16.21 1.07
N ARG A 479 -21.55 16.06 2.12
CA ARG A 479 -21.64 16.92 3.30
C ARG A 479 -21.35 18.38 2.96
N LEU A 480 -20.32 18.60 2.14
CA LEU A 480 -19.92 19.93 1.70
C LEU A 480 -21.06 20.61 0.94
N THR A 481 -21.69 19.92 -0.01
CA THR A 481 -22.73 20.48 -0.88
C THR A 481 -24.08 20.59 -0.16
N THR A 482 -24.46 19.60 0.67
CA THR A 482 -25.83 19.55 1.22
C THR A 482 -25.97 20.11 2.62
N ARG A 483 -24.89 20.31 3.39
CA ARG A 483 -24.91 20.70 4.80
C ARG A 483 -24.03 21.87 5.17
N MET A 484 -22.91 22.09 4.44
CA MET A 484 -21.93 23.12 4.78
C MET A 484 -22.08 24.36 3.91
N ALA A 485 -22.33 24.19 2.61
CA ALA A 485 -22.48 25.29 1.67
C ALA A 485 -23.84 26.00 1.86
N GLU A 486 -23.83 27.30 1.71
CA GLU A 486 -25.03 28.13 1.72
C GLU A 486 -25.72 28.10 0.35
N LYS A 487 -27.02 28.42 0.31
CA LYS A 487 -27.83 28.34 -0.90
C LYS A 487 -27.35 29.24 -2.04
N TRP A 488 -26.69 30.32 -1.72
CA TRP A 488 -26.12 31.31 -2.65
C TRP A 488 -24.68 31.03 -3.07
N ASP A 489 -23.95 30.14 -2.39
CA ASP A 489 -22.59 29.74 -2.76
C ASP A 489 -22.58 29.09 -4.15
N LEU A 490 -21.43 29.14 -4.82
CA LEU A 490 -21.26 28.49 -6.12
C LEU A 490 -20.64 27.10 -5.93
N TRP A 491 -21.30 26.13 -6.55
CA TRP A 491 -20.83 24.75 -6.67
C TRP A 491 -20.22 24.54 -8.04
N PHE A 492 -19.07 23.85 -8.10
CA PHE A 492 -18.35 23.53 -9.34
C PHE A 492 -18.08 22.05 -9.41
N HIS A 493 -18.14 21.49 -10.63
CA HIS A 493 -17.75 20.12 -10.92
C HIS A 493 -17.39 19.97 -12.40
N THR A 494 -16.46 19.07 -12.72
CA THR A 494 -16.08 18.75 -14.09
C THR A 494 -17.23 18.03 -14.82
N GLN A 495 -17.49 18.41 -16.08
CA GLN A 495 -18.59 17.88 -16.85
C GLN A 495 -18.32 16.43 -17.28
N LYS A 496 -19.21 15.50 -16.93
CA LYS A 496 -19.18 14.07 -17.34
C LYS A 496 -17.92 13.28 -16.96
N ILE A 497 -17.11 13.78 -16.04
CA ILE A 497 -15.92 13.10 -15.51
C ILE A 497 -15.92 13.15 -13.98
N HIS A 498 -15.33 12.12 -13.34
CA HIS A 498 -15.27 12.07 -11.88
C HIS A 498 -14.31 13.12 -11.33
N GLY A 499 -14.72 13.79 -10.26
CA GLY A 499 -13.97 14.83 -9.60
C GLY A 499 -14.54 15.21 -8.25
N SER A 500 -13.85 16.11 -7.55
CA SER A 500 -14.29 16.67 -6.28
C SER A 500 -15.37 17.73 -6.47
N HIS A 501 -16.30 17.84 -5.51
CA HIS A 501 -17.13 19.03 -5.42
C HIS A 501 -16.28 20.19 -4.90
N VAL A 502 -16.39 21.32 -5.58
CA VAL A 502 -15.72 22.57 -5.15
C VAL A 502 -16.80 23.59 -4.84
N ILE A 503 -16.71 24.24 -3.69
CA ILE A 503 -17.62 25.28 -3.24
C ILE A 503 -16.86 26.58 -3.08
N LEU A 504 -17.25 27.60 -3.83
CA LEU A 504 -16.81 28.98 -3.63
C LEU A 504 -17.82 29.68 -2.71
N SER A 505 -17.39 30.04 -1.51
CA SER A 505 -18.25 30.73 -0.55
C SER A 505 -18.30 32.21 -0.88
N THR A 506 -19.50 32.67 -1.26
CA THR A 506 -19.70 34.04 -1.78
C THR A 506 -20.18 35.03 -0.73
N GLY A 507 -20.59 34.54 0.47
CA GLY A 507 -21.19 35.38 1.50
C GLY A 507 -22.49 36.10 1.04
N GLY A 508 -23.13 35.59 -0.03
CA GLY A 508 -24.34 36.21 -0.64
C GLY A 508 -24.04 37.31 -1.65
N GLY A 509 -22.77 37.68 -1.86
CA GLY A 509 -22.34 38.62 -2.87
C GLY A 509 -22.15 38.00 -4.26
N ARG A 510 -21.92 38.83 -5.27
CA ARG A 510 -21.55 38.35 -6.62
C ARG A 510 -20.02 38.19 -6.66
N PRO A 511 -19.50 36.98 -6.87
CA PRO A 511 -18.05 36.76 -6.96
C PRO A 511 -17.51 37.36 -8.26
N ASP A 512 -16.25 37.74 -8.23
CA ASP A 512 -15.51 38.24 -9.40
C ASP A 512 -15.16 37.07 -10.37
N ALA A 513 -14.87 37.41 -11.63
CA ALA A 513 -14.57 36.44 -12.67
C ALA A 513 -13.28 35.63 -12.36
N GLN A 514 -12.30 36.25 -11.69
CA GLN A 514 -11.04 35.60 -11.33
C GLN A 514 -11.28 34.50 -10.27
N SER A 515 -12.06 34.77 -9.23
CA SER A 515 -12.43 33.77 -8.22
C SER A 515 -13.21 32.59 -8.81
N ILE A 516 -14.08 32.83 -9.80
CA ILE A 516 -14.78 31.76 -10.53
C ILE A 516 -13.79 30.93 -11.34
N ALA A 517 -12.85 31.55 -12.05
CA ALA A 517 -11.84 30.85 -12.84
C ALA A 517 -10.90 30.00 -11.95
N GLU A 518 -10.51 30.53 -10.80
CA GLU A 518 -9.68 29.82 -9.82
C GLU A 518 -10.40 28.60 -9.23
N ALA A 519 -11.67 28.76 -8.84
CA ALA A 519 -12.48 27.64 -8.34
C ALA A 519 -12.70 26.56 -9.41
N ALA A 520 -12.89 26.98 -10.69
CA ALA A 520 -13.00 26.05 -11.82
C ALA A 520 -11.66 25.32 -12.09
N SER A 521 -10.52 26.01 -11.99
CA SER A 521 -9.19 25.39 -12.11
C SER A 521 -8.95 24.35 -11.00
N LEU A 522 -9.38 24.64 -9.76
CA LEU A 522 -9.35 23.68 -8.66
C LEU A 522 -10.24 22.46 -8.97
N ALA A 523 -11.46 22.65 -9.49
CA ALA A 523 -12.33 21.53 -9.86
C ALA A 523 -11.71 20.67 -10.97
N ALA A 524 -11.06 21.26 -11.96
CA ALA A 524 -10.35 20.56 -13.01
C ALA A 524 -9.12 19.79 -12.47
N TYR A 525 -8.35 20.40 -11.55
CA TYR A 525 -7.19 19.76 -10.94
C TYR A 525 -7.56 18.56 -10.07
N PHE A 526 -8.65 18.67 -9.28
CA PHE A 526 -9.14 17.58 -8.44
C PHE A 526 -10.14 16.66 -9.17
N SER A 527 -9.88 16.38 -10.45
CA SER A 527 -10.67 15.46 -11.28
C SER A 527 -9.80 14.47 -12.04
N GLN A 528 -10.43 13.55 -12.77
CA GLN A 528 -9.71 12.64 -13.68
C GLN A 528 -9.00 13.38 -14.83
N ALA A 529 -9.35 14.62 -15.10
CA ALA A 529 -8.77 15.44 -16.16
C ALA A 529 -7.57 16.28 -15.70
N GLN A 530 -6.93 15.93 -14.57
CA GLN A 530 -5.79 16.66 -13.98
C GLN A 530 -4.63 16.92 -14.97
N SER A 531 -4.44 16.03 -15.94
CA SER A 531 -3.37 16.16 -16.97
C SER A 531 -3.89 16.68 -18.32
N SER A 532 -5.15 17.12 -18.39
CA SER A 532 -5.77 17.62 -19.61
C SER A 532 -5.75 19.14 -19.65
N THR A 533 -6.05 19.71 -20.82
CA THR A 533 -6.21 21.16 -20.99
C THR A 533 -7.65 21.47 -21.38
N LYS A 534 -8.11 22.69 -21.09
CA LYS A 534 -9.45 23.19 -21.43
C LYS A 534 -10.58 22.24 -20.95
N VAL A 535 -10.48 21.82 -19.68
CA VAL A 535 -11.47 20.93 -19.06
C VAL A 535 -12.77 21.68 -18.87
N PRO A 536 -13.92 21.17 -19.38
CA PRO A 536 -15.21 21.80 -19.14
C PRO A 536 -15.63 21.58 -17.68
N VAL A 537 -15.87 22.69 -16.98
CA VAL A 537 -16.32 22.74 -15.59
C VAL A 537 -17.68 23.42 -15.54
N ASP A 538 -18.66 22.71 -15.04
CA ASP A 538 -19.99 23.27 -14.79
C ASP A 538 -20.02 23.91 -13.41
N PHE A 539 -20.67 25.07 -13.31
CA PHE A 539 -20.91 25.73 -12.02
C PHE A 539 -22.34 26.29 -11.94
N THR A 540 -22.89 26.25 -10.74
CA THR A 540 -24.22 26.76 -10.45
C THR A 540 -24.34 27.11 -8.96
N GLN A 541 -25.39 27.84 -8.59
CA GLN A 541 -25.67 28.06 -7.16
C GLN A 541 -26.10 26.76 -6.49
N VAL A 542 -25.66 26.54 -5.25
CA VAL A 542 -25.94 25.33 -4.47
C VAL A 542 -27.44 25.02 -4.36
N LYS A 543 -28.32 26.02 -4.35
CA LYS A 543 -29.79 25.83 -4.37
C LYS A 543 -30.32 25.03 -5.56
N PHE A 544 -29.55 24.97 -6.67
CA PHE A 544 -29.92 24.21 -7.87
C PHE A 544 -29.27 22.83 -7.91
N VAL A 545 -28.49 22.47 -6.89
CA VAL A 545 -27.89 21.14 -6.75
C VAL A 545 -28.71 20.30 -5.79
N LYS A 546 -29.18 19.15 -6.25
CA LYS A 546 -30.03 18.24 -5.45
C LYS A 546 -29.46 16.83 -5.44
N LYS A 547 -29.55 16.19 -4.28
CA LYS A 547 -29.24 14.76 -4.19
C LYS A 547 -30.52 13.94 -4.40
N PRO A 548 -30.59 13.05 -5.42
CA PRO A 548 -31.72 12.16 -5.62
C PRO A 548 -31.90 11.20 -4.43
N ALA A 549 -33.15 10.80 -4.18
CA ALA A 549 -33.42 9.78 -3.17
C ALA A 549 -32.69 8.48 -3.49
N ALA A 550 -32.05 7.88 -2.51
CA ALA A 550 -31.23 6.66 -2.62
C ALA A 550 -29.98 6.77 -3.53
N ALA A 551 -29.57 7.97 -3.95
CA ALA A 551 -28.31 8.15 -4.68
C ALA A 551 -27.11 7.81 -3.78
N LYS A 552 -26.07 7.21 -4.38
CA LYS A 552 -24.79 6.94 -3.71
C LYS A 552 -24.14 8.25 -3.24
N PRO A 553 -23.25 8.21 -2.24
CA PRO A 553 -22.49 9.40 -1.83
C PRO A 553 -21.80 10.08 -3.04
N GLY A 554 -21.75 11.41 -3.06
CA GLY A 554 -21.14 12.21 -4.12
C GLY A 554 -22.00 12.40 -5.37
N MET A 555 -23.08 11.64 -5.55
CA MET A 555 -23.95 11.74 -6.71
C MET A 555 -25.02 12.82 -6.52
N VAL A 556 -25.03 13.82 -7.40
CA VAL A 556 -25.97 14.92 -7.41
C VAL A 556 -26.51 15.17 -8.83
N VAL A 557 -27.69 15.79 -8.92
CA VAL A 557 -28.23 16.37 -10.14
C VAL A 557 -28.33 17.88 -9.96
N TYR A 558 -28.03 18.62 -11.01
CA TYR A 558 -28.03 20.08 -10.98
C TYR A 558 -28.67 20.68 -12.23
N THR A 559 -29.14 21.88 -12.09
CA THR A 559 -29.83 22.67 -13.15
C THR A 559 -29.29 24.10 -13.16
N ASN A 560 -29.68 24.91 -14.14
CA ASN A 560 -29.31 26.32 -14.25
C ASN A 560 -27.79 26.57 -14.13
N TYR A 561 -26.98 25.71 -14.74
CA TYR A 561 -25.55 25.77 -14.72
C TYR A 561 -24.98 26.57 -15.90
N GLN A 562 -23.75 27.05 -15.69
CA GLN A 562 -22.89 27.60 -16.73
C GLN A 562 -21.64 26.72 -16.83
N THR A 563 -21.05 26.65 -18.02
CA THR A 563 -19.83 25.90 -18.26
C THR A 563 -18.67 26.84 -18.58
N VAL A 564 -17.53 26.64 -17.92
CA VAL A 564 -16.28 27.34 -18.18
C VAL A 564 -15.19 26.33 -18.53
N LEU A 565 -14.31 26.69 -19.46
CA LEU A 565 -13.12 25.88 -19.77
C LEU A 565 -12.00 26.29 -18.82
N ALA A 566 -11.52 25.35 -18.03
CA ALA A 566 -10.48 25.57 -17.03
C ALA A 566 -9.27 24.67 -17.28
N ASP A 567 -8.07 25.20 -17.05
CA ASP A 567 -6.84 24.43 -17.08
C ASP A 567 -6.46 24.01 -15.65
N PRO A 568 -6.17 22.73 -15.40
CA PRO A 568 -5.58 22.27 -14.14
C PRO A 568 -4.22 22.93 -13.94
N ASN A 569 -4.01 23.58 -12.78
CA ASN A 569 -2.77 24.28 -12.50
C ASN A 569 -2.25 23.99 -11.09
N GLU A 570 -1.17 23.22 -10.99
CA GLU A 570 -0.55 22.83 -9.71
C GLU A 570 0.05 24.01 -8.95
N GLU A 571 0.61 25.00 -9.64
CA GLU A 571 1.19 26.20 -9.01
C GLU A 571 0.08 27.04 -8.38
N LEU A 572 -1.04 27.20 -9.07
CA LEU A 572 -2.23 27.86 -8.55
C LEU A 572 -2.76 27.16 -7.30
N VAL A 573 -2.85 25.83 -7.32
CA VAL A 573 -3.27 25.03 -6.17
C VAL A 573 -2.39 25.28 -4.95
N LYS A 574 -1.06 25.30 -5.14
CA LYS A 574 -0.10 25.61 -4.07
C LYS A 574 -0.21 27.04 -3.55
N HIS A 575 -0.49 27.99 -4.44
CA HIS A 575 -0.62 29.40 -4.11
C HIS A 575 -1.88 29.70 -3.30
N LEU A 576 -3.00 29.11 -3.67
CA LEU A 576 -4.30 29.35 -3.03
C LEU A 576 -4.53 28.53 -1.75
N LEU A 577 -3.71 27.52 -1.48
CA LEU A 577 -3.88 26.61 -0.33
C LEU A 577 -3.69 27.37 0.99
N VAL A 578 -4.68 27.30 1.87
CA VAL A 578 -4.57 27.80 3.24
C VAL A 578 -3.71 26.83 4.06
N LYS A 579 -2.57 27.34 4.59
CA LYS A 579 -1.60 26.56 5.38
C LYS A 579 -2.08 26.32 6.81
#